data_b20225dfd2eb1d406427e1e4bf24f864
#
_entry.id   b20225dfd2eb1d406427e1e4bf24f864
#
_cell.length_a   1.000
_cell.length_b   1.000
_cell.length_c   1.000
_cell.angle_alpha   90.00
_cell.angle_beta   90.00
_cell.angle_gamma   90.00
#
_symmetry.space_group_name_H-M   'P 1'
#
loop_
_entity.id
_entity.type
_entity.pdbx_description
1 polymer ?
#
loop_
_entity_poly.entity_id
_entity_poly.type
_entity_poly.pdbx_seq_one_letter_code
_entity_poly.pdbx_strand_id
1 'polypeptide(L)'
;MDKRLDPLFTPWKIGNCEIKNRIVLTSMGGTDLFGWMEKNHFDSAGAEFIMRVAKNNAGLVLPGCQPVYNPMFGQWLHKNKGMYKKLKEWMPEFHKTGAKLFIQLTAGFGRSFTISEMMEKLYTNPVLNVISKPFMNLDKITASASPSPNRWSDKVPSREMTKKEIEYMIHAFAESARMLKEAGVDGVEIHAVHEGYLLDQFTLKYVNKRTDEYGGSFENRYRFATEIVKAIKKECGKDFPVSLRYSVVSKTKGFRQGALPGEEYTEVGRDMEESEKAAKYLQDAGYDMLNCDNGTYDAWYWAHPPIYMSENCNLKDVEHIREFVDIPVVCAGRMDPFTAAASIKEGKIDGAGFARPFLADQEWVTKLMEDRPEDIRPCILCHNGCFNMCHYKGVPNDQDLLDSLNLARCAVNPETMQWNKHKIKKTSSPKKVAVIGGGIGGMEAARVLKLRGHEPVIYEKTDKLGEIGRAHV
;
A
#
# COMPACT_ATOMS: atom_id res chain seq x y z
N MET A 1 -15.38 -22.79 10.79
CA MET A 1 -15.25 -21.33 10.77
C MET A 1 -16.27 -20.68 11.69
N ASP A 2 -15.86 -19.67 12.46
CA ASP A 2 -16.78 -18.90 13.31
C ASP A 2 -17.81 -18.15 12.44
N LYS A 3 -19.11 -18.36 12.70
CA LYS A 3 -20.22 -17.74 11.93
C LYS A 3 -20.24 -16.22 11.97
N ARG A 4 -19.61 -15.60 12.96
CA ARG A 4 -19.47 -14.13 13.02
C ARG A 4 -18.65 -13.57 11.84
N LEU A 5 -17.81 -14.39 11.23
CA LEU A 5 -16.97 -14.04 10.08
C LEU A 5 -17.67 -14.23 8.73
N ASP A 6 -18.84 -14.88 8.68
CA ASP A 6 -19.57 -15.17 7.43
C ASP A 6 -19.73 -13.94 6.51
N PRO A 7 -20.01 -12.72 7.02
CA PRO A 7 -20.13 -11.53 6.16
C PRO A 7 -18.88 -11.22 5.33
N LEU A 8 -17.67 -11.52 5.85
CA LEU A 8 -16.41 -11.34 5.10
C LEU A 8 -16.32 -12.23 3.86
N PHE A 9 -17.03 -13.36 3.85
CA PHE A 9 -16.96 -14.37 2.78
C PHE A 9 -18.12 -14.29 1.79
N THR A 10 -18.93 -13.21 1.85
CA THR A 10 -19.97 -12.95 0.87
C THR A 10 -19.41 -12.25 -0.38
N PRO A 11 -19.90 -12.59 -1.59
CA PRO A 11 -19.49 -11.90 -2.81
C PRO A 11 -20.01 -10.45 -2.85
N TRP A 12 -19.36 -9.63 -3.64
CA TRP A 12 -19.73 -8.24 -3.88
C TRP A 12 -19.25 -7.78 -5.26
N LYS A 13 -19.53 -6.52 -5.65
CA LYS A 13 -19.16 -5.98 -6.97
C LYS A 13 -18.48 -4.61 -6.85
N ILE A 14 -17.54 -4.37 -7.77
CA ILE A 14 -16.94 -3.07 -8.03
C ILE A 14 -17.20 -2.78 -9.51
N GLY A 15 -18.10 -1.83 -9.80
CA GLY A 15 -18.63 -1.72 -11.16
C GLY A 15 -19.20 -3.07 -11.64
N ASN A 16 -18.73 -3.57 -12.77
CA ASN A 16 -19.13 -4.87 -13.31
C ASN A 16 -18.25 -6.04 -12.86
N CYS A 17 -17.21 -5.78 -12.06
CA CYS A 17 -16.29 -6.81 -11.58
C CYS A 17 -16.83 -7.47 -10.31
N GLU A 18 -17.10 -8.77 -10.38
CA GLU A 18 -17.52 -9.56 -9.23
C GLU A 18 -16.31 -10.06 -8.43
N ILE A 19 -16.35 -9.85 -7.13
CA ILE A 19 -15.30 -10.22 -6.18
C ILE A 19 -15.87 -11.31 -5.27
N LYS A 20 -15.13 -12.42 -5.12
CA LYS A 20 -15.62 -13.64 -4.41
C LYS A 20 -15.85 -13.47 -2.91
N ASN A 21 -15.18 -12.52 -2.27
CA ASN A 21 -15.36 -12.20 -0.84
C ASN A 21 -14.87 -10.77 -0.56
N ARG A 22 -15.10 -10.29 0.65
CA ARG A 22 -14.88 -8.90 1.07
C ARG A 22 -13.51 -8.63 1.70
N ILE A 23 -12.58 -9.58 1.57
CA ILE A 23 -11.22 -9.49 2.09
C ILE A 23 -10.31 -8.94 0.99
N VAL A 24 -9.72 -7.79 1.25
CA VAL A 24 -8.88 -7.06 0.31
C VAL A 24 -7.44 -7.04 0.81
N LEU A 25 -6.48 -7.54 0.00
CA LEU A 25 -5.10 -7.12 0.19
C LEU A 25 -4.98 -5.68 -0.30
N THR A 26 -4.97 -4.72 0.62
CA THR A 26 -4.82 -3.30 0.25
C THR A 26 -3.36 -2.98 -0.10
N SER A 27 -3.18 -2.05 -1.04
CA SER A 27 -1.86 -1.66 -1.54
C SER A 27 -0.92 -1.19 -0.43
N MET A 28 0.30 -1.69 -0.48
CA MET A 28 1.36 -1.42 0.49
C MET A 28 2.71 -1.43 -0.24
N GLY A 29 3.54 -0.41 0.01
CA GLY A 29 4.89 -0.35 -0.55
C GLY A 29 5.71 -1.60 -0.24
N GLY A 30 6.51 -2.04 -1.20
CA GLY A 30 7.30 -3.26 -1.11
C GLY A 30 6.56 -4.56 -1.42
N THR A 31 5.27 -4.49 -1.83
CA THR A 31 4.53 -5.64 -2.38
C THR A 31 4.31 -5.52 -3.89
N ASP A 32 5.22 -4.84 -4.54
CA ASP A 32 5.11 -4.39 -5.91
C ASP A 32 5.25 -5.54 -6.91
N LEU A 33 4.46 -5.48 -7.97
CA LEU A 33 4.50 -6.45 -9.07
C LEU A 33 5.48 -6.04 -10.18
N PHE A 34 5.82 -4.74 -10.23
CA PHE A 34 6.63 -4.18 -11.33
C PHE A 34 7.96 -3.57 -10.87
N GLY A 35 8.49 -4.07 -9.76
CA GLY A 35 9.71 -3.60 -9.12
C GLY A 35 9.46 -2.44 -8.15
N TRP A 36 10.30 -2.33 -7.14
CA TRP A 36 10.26 -1.27 -6.14
C TRP A 36 11.56 -0.48 -6.17
N MET A 37 11.47 0.85 -6.36
CA MET A 37 12.63 1.77 -6.38
C MET A 37 13.73 1.42 -7.40
N GLU A 38 13.38 0.69 -8.45
CA GLU A 38 14.26 0.23 -9.53
C GLU A 38 13.61 0.39 -10.91
N LYS A 39 14.29 -0.06 -11.96
CA LYS A 39 13.71 -0.06 -13.30
C LYS A 39 12.48 -0.95 -13.35
N ASN A 40 11.42 -0.45 -13.97
CA ASN A 40 10.18 -1.20 -14.12
C ASN A 40 10.40 -2.52 -14.87
N HIS A 41 10.02 -3.62 -14.23
CA HIS A 41 10.07 -4.98 -14.77
C HIS A 41 8.97 -5.82 -14.12
N PHE A 42 8.70 -7.01 -14.63
CA PHE A 42 7.82 -7.95 -13.95
C PHE A 42 8.61 -8.67 -12.85
N ASP A 43 8.28 -8.38 -11.59
CA ASP A 43 9.00 -8.91 -10.43
C ASP A 43 8.47 -10.30 -10.04
N SER A 44 9.36 -11.31 -10.10
CA SER A 44 8.97 -12.70 -9.83
C SER A 44 8.73 -12.99 -8.34
N ALA A 45 9.37 -12.25 -7.43
CA ALA A 45 9.18 -12.42 -6.00
C ALA A 45 7.86 -11.76 -5.55
N GLY A 46 7.56 -10.57 -6.09
CA GLY A 46 6.27 -9.92 -5.93
C GLY A 46 5.12 -10.77 -6.51
N ALA A 47 5.29 -11.28 -7.72
CA ALA A 47 4.29 -12.14 -8.37
C ALA A 47 4.04 -13.43 -7.59
N GLU A 48 5.07 -14.04 -7.01
CA GLU A 48 4.94 -15.23 -6.16
C GLU A 48 4.15 -14.93 -4.88
N PHE A 49 4.48 -13.82 -4.21
CA PHE A 49 3.76 -13.40 -3.00
C PHE A 49 2.28 -13.13 -3.29
N ILE A 50 1.98 -12.37 -4.34
CA ILE A 50 0.62 -12.06 -4.77
C ILE A 50 -0.16 -13.33 -5.13
N MET A 51 0.48 -14.27 -5.82
CA MET A 51 -0.11 -15.56 -6.17
C MET A 51 -0.46 -16.38 -4.91
N ARG A 52 0.40 -16.41 -3.90
CA ARG A 52 0.12 -17.11 -2.61
C ARG A 52 -1.04 -16.47 -1.88
N VAL A 53 -1.09 -15.15 -1.80
CA VAL A 53 -2.21 -14.42 -1.19
C VAL A 53 -3.53 -14.76 -1.90
N ALA A 54 -3.54 -14.75 -3.24
CA ALA A 54 -4.72 -15.07 -4.04
C ALA A 54 -5.17 -16.53 -3.88
N LYS A 55 -4.23 -17.49 -3.87
CA LYS A 55 -4.49 -18.92 -3.61
C LYS A 55 -5.05 -19.18 -2.22
N ASN A 56 -4.75 -18.32 -1.26
CA ASN A 56 -5.20 -18.38 0.12
C ASN A 56 -6.38 -17.45 0.41
N ASN A 57 -7.28 -17.35 -0.55
CA ASN A 57 -8.63 -16.81 -0.40
C ASN A 57 -8.76 -15.28 -0.23
N ALA A 58 -7.76 -14.47 -0.55
CA ALA A 58 -8.03 -13.06 -0.76
C ALA A 58 -9.01 -12.87 -1.93
N GLY A 59 -10.02 -12.00 -1.77
CA GLY A 59 -11.00 -11.70 -2.82
C GLY A 59 -10.47 -10.71 -3.85
N LEU A 60 -9.95 -9.60 -3.37
CA LEU A 60 -9.32 -8.55 -4.18
C LEU A 60 -7.87 -8.36 -3.74
N VAL A 61 -6.98 -8.24 -4.71
CA VAL A 61 -5.55 -8.06 -4.48
C VAL A 61 -5.08 -6.75 -5.12
N LEU A 62 -4.54 -5.86 -4.29
CA LEU A 62 -3.95 -4.58 -4.68
C LEU A 62 -2.47 -4.59 -4.29
N PRO A 63 -1.56 -4.90 -5.21
CA PRO A 63 -0.11 -4.77 -4.97
C PRO A 63 0.33 -3.37 -4.63
N GLY A 64 1.58 -3.19 -4.24
CA GLY A 64 2.18 -1.88 -4.00
C GLY A 64 1.99 -0.92 -5.17
N CYS A 65 1.98 0.38 -4.86
CA CYS A 65 1.64 1.40 -5.84
C CYS A 65 2.72 1.54 -6.93
N GLN A 66 2.27 1.58 -8.19
CA GLN A 66 3.14 1.68 -9.33
C GLN A 66 3.11 3.10 -9.93
N PRO A 67 4.21 3.85 -9.93
CA PRO A 67 4.24 5.16 -10.56
C PRO A 67 4.09 5.03 -12.09
N VAL A 68 3.17 5.81 -12.68
CA VAL A 68 3.02 5.89 -14.14
C VAL A 68 4.24 6.53 -14.82
N TYR A 69 5.01 7.29 -14.06
CA TYR A 69 6.33 7.78 -14.43
C TYR A 69 7.32 7.47 -13.31
N ASN A 70 8.32 6.68 -13.60
CA ASN A 70 9.43 6.41 -12.67
C ASN A 70 10.49 7.50 -12.85
N PRO A 71 10.56 8.49 -11.94
CA PRO A 71 11.43 9.66 -12.13
C PRO A 71 12.91 9.34 -11.90
N MET A 72 13.22 8.29 -11.15
CA MET A 72 14.60 7.84 -10.87
C MET A 72 15.29 7.30 -12.12
N PHE A 73 14.51 6.72 -13.05
CA PHE A 73 15.01 6.08 -14.26
C PHE A 73 14.46 6.70 -15.55
N GLY A 74 13.67 7.77 -15.44
CA GLY A 74 13.08 8.43 -16.59
C GLY A 74 12.14 7.55 -17.43
N GLN A 75 11.46 6.59 -16.81
CA GLN A 75 10.65 5.58 -17.51
C GLN A 75 9.17 5.82 -17.34
N TRP A 76 8.45 5.79 -18.45
CA TRP A 76 6.98 5.77 -18.47
C TRP A 76 6.49 4.34 -18.45
N LEU A 77 5.57 4.02 -17.54
CA LEU A 77 5.07 2.67 -17.31
C LEU A 77 4.47 2.07 -18.59
N HIS A 78 3.61 2.80 -19.30
CA HIS A 78 2.96 2.36 -20.54
C HIS A 78 3.93 2.03 -21.70
N LYS A 79 5.19 2.47 -21.63
CA LYS A 79 6.20 2.18 -22.65
C LYS A 79 6.92 0.84 -22.44
N ASN A 80 6.74 0.18 -21.31
CA ASN A 80 7.44 -1.08 -21.00
C ASN A 80 6.68 -2.32 -21.51
N LYS A 81 6.68 -2.50 -22.83
CA LYS A 81 5.97 -3.62 -23.49
C LYS A 81 6.37 -5.01 -22.97
N GLY A 82 7.63 -5.21 -22.62
CA GLY A 82 8.15 -6.50 -22.11
C GLY A 82 7.55 -6.90 -20.78
N MET A 83 7.34 -5.93 -19.88
CA MET A 83 6.68 -6.12 -18.60
C MET A 83 5.21 -6.53 -18.77
N TYR A 84 4.46 -5.82 -19.61
CA TYR A 84 3.05 -6.16 -19.89
C TYR A 84 2.89 -7.51 -20.58
N LYS A 85 3.84 -7.91 -21.43
CA LYS A 85 3.83 -9.26 -22.03
C LYS A 85 3.92 -10.35 -20.95
N LYS A 86 4.88 -10.23 -20.01
CA LYS A 86 5.01 -11.17 -18.89
C LYS A 86 3.78 -11.18 -17.99
N LEU A 87 3.20 -10.00 -17.70
CA LEU A 87 1.96 -9.90 -16.97
C LEU A 87 0.83 -10.66 -17.65
N LYS A 88 0.65 -10.46 -18.94
CA LYS A 88 -0.37 -11.15 -19.74
C LYS A 88 -0.20 -12.68 -19.72
N GLU A 89 1.04 -13.17 -19.73
CA GLU A 89 1.35 -14.60 -19.63
C GLU A 89 1.04 -15.15 -18.22
N TRP A 90 1.15 -14.33 -17.17
CA TRP A 90 0.93 -14.72 -15.79
C TRP A 90 -0.55 -14.65 -15.34
N MET A 91 -1.34 -13.72 -15.88
CA MET A 91 -2.74 -13.47 -15.48
C MET A 91 -3.66 -14.70 -15.54
N PRO A 92 -3.59 -15.59 -16.57
CA PRO A 92 -4.45 -16.79 -16.60
C PRO A 92 -4.28 -17.70 -15.37
N GLU A 93 -3.05 -17.86 -14.88
CA GLU A 93 -2.80 -18.65 -13.66
C GLU A 93 -3.30 -17.93 -12.39
N PHE A 94 -3.18 -16.60 -12.36
CA PHE A 94 -3.75 -15.82 -11.27
C PHE A 94 -5.28 -15.96 -11.20
N HIS A 95 -5.98 -15.86 -12.33
CA HIS A 95 -7.43 -15.97 -12.38
C HIS A 95 -7.97 -17.36 -11.94
N LYS A 96 -7.19 -18.43 -12.08
CA LYS A 96 -7.57 -19.76 -11.54
C LYS A 96 -7.81 -19.75 -10.03
N THR A 97 -7.28 -18.77 -9.30
CA THR A 97 -7.51 -18.61 -7.84
C THR A 97 -8.90 -18.06 -7.51
N GLY A 98 -9.59 -17.51 -8.51
CA GLY A 98 -10.85 -16.78 -8.32
C GLY A 98 -10.70 -15.39 -7.70
N ALA A 99 -9.48 -14.96 -7.36
CA ALA A 99 -9.21 -13.60 -6.92
C ALA A 99 -9.22 -12.60 -8.07
N LYS A 100 -9.42 -11.33 -7.77
CA LYS A 100 -9.31 -10.21 -8.72
C LYS A 100 -8.06 -9.38 -8.43
N LEU A 101 -7.43 -8.88 -9.50
CA LEU A 101 -6.24 -8.06 -9.43
C LEU A 101 -6.54 -6.65 -9.91
N PHE A 102 -6.34 -5.67 -9.04
CA PHE A 102 -6.33 -4.25 -9.40
C PHE A 102 -4.91 -3.72 -9.19
N ILE A 103 -4.37 -3.01 -10.19
CA ILE A 103 -3.05 -2.38 -10.04
C ILE A 103 -3.24 -0.93 -9.58
N GLN A 104 -2.62 -0.60 -8.44
CA GLN A 104 -2.63 0.78 -7.96
C GLN A 104 -1.61 1.61 -8.76
N LEU A 105 -2.09 2.66 -9.43
CA LEU A 105 -1.30 3.61 -10.20
C LEU A 105 -1.13 4.92 -9.43
N THR A 106 0.07 5.49 -9.42
CA THR A 106 0.36 6.77 -8.76
C THR A 106 1.08 7.75 -9.68
N ALA A 107 0.82 9.04 -9.47
CA ALA A 107 1.58 10.13 -10.10
C ALA A 107 2.94 10.38 -9.41
N GLY A 108 3.21 9.69 -8.29
CA GLY A 108 4.41 9.87 -7.49
C GLY A 108 4.16 10.65 -6.21
N PHE A 109 5.23 11.00 -5.52
CA PHE A 109 5.20 11.50 -4.15
C PHE A 109 5.13 13.03 -4.07
N GLY A 110 5.53 13.75 -5.13
CA GLY A 110 5.62 15.21 -5.09
C GLY A 110 6.50 15.73 -3.94
N ARG A 111 6.01 16.69 -3.15
CA ARG A 111 6.72 17.22 -1.96
C ARG A 111 7.03 16.16 -0.90
N SER A 112 6.37 15.03 -0.94
CA SER A 112 6.56 13.94 0.03
C SER A 112 7.66 12.95 -0.39
N PHE A 113 8.29 13.15 -1.57
CA PHE A 113 9.38 12.31 -2.02
C PHE A 113 10.57 12.40 -1.06
N THR A 114 11.10 11.25 -0.70
CA THR A 114 12.19 11.12 0.26
C THR A 114 13.51 11.61 -0.29
N ILE A 115 14.16 12.50 0.42
CA ILE A 115 15.45 13.08 0.07
C ILE A 115 16.55 12.50 0.96
N SER A 116 17.51 11.81 0.36
CA SER A 116 18.72 11.35 1.05
C SER A 116 19.77 12.45 1.14
N GLU A 117 20.76 12.28 2.03
CA GLU A 117 21.91 13.20 2.13
C GLU A 117 22.64 13.38 0.79
N MET A 118 22.79 12.28 0.04
CA MET A 118 23.42 12.34 -1.28
C MET A 118 22.59 13.19 -2.24
N MET A 119 21.27 13.02 -2.27
CA MET A 119 20.38 13.83 -3.11
C MET A 119 20.41 15.29 -2.72
N GLU A 120 20.47 15.60 -1.42
CA GLU A 120 20.60 16.96 -0.91
C GLU A 120 21.93 17.61 -1.36
N LYS A 121 23.05 16.88 -1.24
CA LYS A 121 24.36 17.35 -1.72
C LYS A 121 24.36 17.56 -3.24
N LEU A 122 23.75 16.66 -4.01
CA LEU A 122 23.60 16.80 -5.46
C LEU A 122 22.78 18.03 -5.85
N TYR A 123 21.73 18.34 -5.10
CA TYR A 123 20.84 19.47 -5.38
C TYR A 123 21.46 20.80 -5.00
N THR A 124 22.08 20.90 -3.83
CA THR A 124 22.60 22.16 -3.26
C THR A 124 23.92 22.62 -3.88
N ASN A 125 24.69 21.71 -4.46
CA ASN A 125 25.92 22.05 -5.16
C ASN A 125 25.61 22.38 -6.64
N PRO A 126 25.87 23.62 -7.12
CA PRO A 126 25.49 24.05 -8.47
C PRO A 126 26.08 23.18 -9.58
N VAL A 127 27.33 22.72 -9.42
CA VAL A 127 28.03 21.89 -10.42
C VAL A 127 27.42 20.49 -10.43
N LEU A 128 27.28 19.87 -9.26
CA LEU A 128 26.70 18.53 -9.14
C LEU A 128 25.24 18.50 -9.59
N ASN A 129 24.47 19.55 -9.33
CA ASN A 129 23.08 19.67 -9.78
C ASN A 129 22.99 19.62 -11.31
N VAL A 130 23.83 20.39 -12.00
CA VAL A 130 23.85 20.37 -13.47
C VAL A 130 24.23 19.00 -14.02
N ILE A 131 25.24 18.36 -13.45
CA ILE A 131 25.75 17.05 -13.89
C ILE A 131 24.72 15.93 -13.59
N SER A 132 24.06 15.97 -12.44
CA SER A 132 23.10 14.93 -12.02
C SER A 132 21.73 15.04 -12.69
N LYS A 133 21.33 16.24 -13.13
CA LYS A 133 20.00 16.54 -13.68
C LYS A 133 19.53 15.60 -14.82
N PRO A 134 20.38 15.13 -15.74
CA PRO A 134 19.99 14.17 -16.76
C PRO A 134 19.60 12.79 -16.21
N PHE A 135 20.13 12.41 -15.02
CA PHE A 135 19.92 11.11 -14.41
C PHE A 135 18.96 11.15 -13.23
N MET A 136 18.97 12.26 -12.48
CA MET A 136 18.15 12.48 -11.29
C MET A 136 17.75 13.95 -11.21
N ASN A 137 16.60 14.28 -11.76
CA ASN A 137 16.07 15.66 -11.74
C ASN A 137 15.16 15.84 -10.54
N LEU A 138 15.72 16.30 -9.41
CA LEU A 138 14.95 16.52 -8.19
C LEU A 138 13.84 17.57 -8.35
N ASP A 139 14.01 18.59 -9.18
CA ASP A 139 12.94 19.55 -9.48
C ASP A 139 11.70 18.89 -10.12
N LYS A 140 11.88 17.82 -10.89
CA LYS A 140 10.76 17.03 -11.45
C LYS A 140 10.21 16.04 -10.45
N ILE A 141 11.09 15.39 -9.68
CA ILE A 141 10.73 14.36 -8.73
C ILE A 141 9.88 14.93 -7.59
N THR A 142 10.25 16.12 -7.08
CA THR A 142 9.55 16.78 -5.98
C THR A 142 8.46 17.75 -6.44
N ALA A 143 8.20 17.86 -7.75
CA ALA A 143 7.16 18.77 -8.27
C ALA A 143 5.80 18.49 -7.60
N SER A 144 5.10 19.55 -7.22
CA SER A 144 3.87 19.54 -6.44
C SER A 144 2.81 20.44 -7.07
N ALA A 145 1.65 20.55 -6.43
CA ALA A 145 0.63 21.50 -6.85
C ALA A 145 1.13 22.95 -6.84
N SER A 146 1.93 23.31 -5.83
CA SER A 146 2.55 24.63 -5.68
C SER A 146 3.91 24.53 -5.01
N PRO A 147 4.76 25.55 -5.07
CA PRO A 147 5.98 25.61 -4.29
C PRO A 147 5.69 25.39 -2.80
N SER A 148 6.34 24.43 -2.20
CA SER A 148 6.14 24.05 -0.79
C SER A 148 7.37 23.37 -0.22
N PRO A 149 7.56 23.34 1.13
CA PRO A 149 8.67 22.62 1.72
C PRO A 149 8.53 21.12 1.44
N ASN A 150 9.65 20.47 1.12
CA ASN A 150 9.69 19.02 1.06
C ASN A 150 9.48 18.43 2.46
N ARG A 151 8.88 17.24 2.54
CA ARG A 151 8.60 16.55 3.82
C ARG A 151 9.87 16.22 4.60
N TRP A 152 10.99 15.96 3.92
CA TRP A 152 12.21 15.39 4.49
C TRP A 152 13.42 16.32 4.50
N SER A 153 13.43 17.35 3.62
CA SER A 153 14.55 18.29 3.52
C SER A 153 14.07 19.72 3.25
N ASP A 154 14.57 20.68 4.02
CA ASP A 154 14.34 22.10 3.77
C ASP A 154 15.15 22.66 2.60
N LYS A 155 16.21 21.95 2.21
CA LYS A 155 17.14 22.38 1.16
C LYS A 155 16.69 21.99 -0.25
N VAL A 156 15.69 21.09 -0.37
CA VAL A 156 15.16 20.61 -1.65
C VAL A 156 13.65 20.90 -1.70
N PRO A 157 13.24 22.16 -1.89
CA PRO A 157 11.81 22.51 -1.98
C PRO A 157 11.17 21.92 -3.23
N SER A 158 9.85 21.79 -3.21
CA SER A 158 9.10 21.46 -4.41
C SER A 158 8.81 22.70 -5.25
N ARG A 159 8.68 22.51 -6.56
CA ARG A 159 8.17 23.50 -7.51
C ARG A 159 6.74 23.19 -7.92
N GLU A 160 6.10 24.17 -8.53
CA GLU A 160 4.82 23.96 -9.17
C GLU A 160 4.95 23.09 -10.44
N MET A 161 4.04 22.13 -10.61
CA MET A 161 3.89 21.39 -11.87
C MET A 161 3.33 22.30 -12.96
N THR A 162 3.89 22.21 -14.16
CA THR A 162 3.33 22.87 -15.33
C THR A 162 2.06 22.16 -15.82
N LYS A 163 1.17 22.87 -16.52
CA LYS A 163 -0.03 22.27 -17.14
C LYS A 163 0.31 21.13 -18.11
N LYS A 164 1.38 21.29 -18.89
CA LYS A 164 1.86 20.23 -19.79
C LYS A 164 2.28 18.96 -19.06
N GLU A 165 2.88 19.07 -17.88
CA GLU A 165 3.21 17.92 -17.04
C GLU A 165 1.94 17.24 -16.51
N ILE A 166 0.93 18.02 -16.12
CA ILE A 166 -0.37 17.50 -15.68
C ILE A 166 -1.07 16.75 -16.81
N GLU A 167 -1.20 17.37 -17.98
CA GLU A 167 -1.82 16.77 -19.18
C GLU A 167 -1.14 15.46 -19.58
N TYR A 168 0.20 15.46 -19.59
CA TYR A 168 0.95 14.27 -19.95
C TYR A 168 0.81 13.16 -18.90
N MET A 169 0.69 13.53 -17.61
CA MET A 169 0.45 12.59 -16.53
C MET A 169 -0.94 11.93 -16.69
N ILE A 170 -1.99 12.69 -16.99
CA ILE A 170 -3.34 12.18 -17.27
C ILE A 170 -3.31 11.17 -18.41
N HIS A 171 -2.64 11.51 -19.52
CA HIS A 171 -2.45 10.60 -20.64
C HIS A 171 -1.72 9.32 -20.22
N ALA A 172 -0.67 9.43 -19.40
CA ALA A 172 0.09 8.28 -18.93
C ALA A 172 -0.72 7.33 -18.04
N PHE A 173 -1.63 7.86 -17.21
CA PHE A 173 -2.59 7.05 -16.45
C PHE A 173 -3.51 6.25 -17.38
N ALA A 174 -4.11 6.92 -18.37
CA ALA A 174 -5.04 6.30 -19.30
C ALA A 174 -4.35 5.20 -20.13
N GLU A 175 -3.18 5.48 -20.69
CA GLU A 175 -2.39 4.50 -21.45
C GLU A 175 -1.93 3.31 -20.58
N SER A 176 -1.47 3.58 -19.35
CA SER A 176 -1.08 2.50 -18.44
C SER A 176 -2.26 1.62 -18.08
N ALA A 177 -3.43 2.20 -17.80
CA ALA A 177 -4.66 1.45 -17.52
C ALA A 177 -5.10 0.61 -18.73
N ARG A 178 -5.01 1.16 -19.95
CA ARG A 178 -5.30 0.42 -21.19
C ARG A 178 -4.36 -0.79 -21.36
N MET A 179 -3.06 -0.59 -21.16
CA MET A 179 -2.08 -1.68 -21.25
C MET A 179 -2.31 -2.77 -20.18
N LEU A 180 -2.69 -2.38 -18.96
CA LEU A 180 -3.06 -3.31 -17.88
C LEU A 180 -4.32 -4.11 -18.24
N LYS A 181 -5.37 -3.44 -18.74
CA LYS A 181 -6.58 -4.11 -19.23
C LYS A 181 -6.26 -5.12 -20.32
N GLU A 182 -5.46 -4.76 -21.34
CA GLU A 182 -5.04 -5.64 -22.43
C GLU A 182 -4.20 -6.83 -21.93
N ALA A 183 -3.50 -6.67 -20.81
CA ALA A 183 -2.78 -7.75 -20.14
C ALA A 183 -3.68 -8.65 -19.30
N GLY A 184 -4.98 -8.33 -19.15
CA GLY A 184 -5.95 -9.14 -18.41
C GLY A 184 -6.14 -8.74 -16.95
N VAL A 185 -5.66 -7.56 -16.51
CA VAL A 185 -5.90 -7.03 -15.17
C VAL A 185 -7.38 -6.63 -15.03
N ASP A 186 -7.99 -6.94 -13.89
CA ASP A 186 -9.44 -6.79 -13.66
C ASP A 186 -9.87 -5.35 -13.42
N GLY A 187 -8.97 -4.47 -12.97
CA GLY A 187 -9.22 -3.05 -12.74
C GLY A 187 -7.97 -2.29 -12.33
N VAL A 188 -8.10 -1.01 -12.09
CA VAL A 188 -7.03 -0.17 -11.54
C VAL A 188 -7.50 0.59 -10.31
N GLU A 189 -6.59 0.88 -9.40
CA GLU A 189 -6.80 1.84 -8.33
C GLU A 189 -5.94 3.06 -8.58
N ILE A 190 -6.49 4.24 -8.39
CA ILE A 190 -5.74 5.49 -8.50
C ILE A 190 -5.33 5.93 -7.09
N HIS A 191 -4.03 6.05 -6.87
CA HIS A 191 -3.48 6.60 -5.64
C HIS A 191 -3.53 8.12 -5.71
N ALA A 192 -4.72 8.67 -5.54
CA ALA A 192 -5.02 10.06 -5.84
C ALA A 192 -5.23 10.89 -4.58
N VAL A 193 -6.41 10.85 -4.00
CA VAL A 193 -6.82 11.71 -2.90
C VAL A 193 -6.44 11.05 -1.57
N HIS A 194 -5.15 10.77 -1.40
CA HIS A 194 -4.66 9.94 -0.31
C HIS A 194 -3.26 10.34 0.16
N GLU A 195 -3.09 10.40 1.47
CA GLU A 195 -1.83 10.44 2.21
C GLU A 195 -0.86 11.58 1.81
N GLY A 196 -1.35 12.64 1.14
CA GLY A 196 -0.50 13.72 0.70
C GLY A 196 0.48 13.34 -0.42
N TYR A 197 0.20 12.27 -1.19
CA TYR A 197 0.86 11.99 -2.46
C TYR A 197 0.56 13.09 -3.48
N LEU A 198 1.25 13.06 -4.62
CA LEU A 198 1.21 14.18 -5.56
C LEU A 198 -0.22 14.62 -5.92
N LEU A 199 -1.13 13.69 -6.21
CA LEU A 199 -2.51 14.04 -6.57
C LEU A 199 -3.29 14.64 -5.39
N ASP A 200 -3.05 14.14 -4.17
CA ASP A 200 -3.67 14.70 -2.97
C ASP A 200 -3.14 16.11 -2.64
N GLN A 201 -1.88 16.41 -3.00
CA GLN A 201 -1.33 17.76 -2.85
C GLN A 201 -2.11 18.81 -3.66
N PHE A 202 -2.78 18.40 -4.73
CA PHE A 202 -3.69 19.27 -5.49
C PHE A 202 -5.00 19.53 -4.73
N THR A 203 -5.50 18.59 -3.95
CA THR A 203 -6.78 18.75 -3.22
C THR A 203 -6.63 19.58 -1.95
N LEU A 204 -5.46 19.54 -1.30
CA LEU A 204 -5.20 20.14 0.00
C LEU A 204 -4.98 21.66 -0.09
N LYS A 205 -5.87 22.46 0.50
CA LYS A 205 -5.84 23.95 0.47
C LYS A 205 -4.53 24.54 0.99
N TYR A 206 -3.91 23.90 1.99
CA TYR A 206 -2.67 24.42 2.58
C TYR A 206 -1.46 24.18 1.68
N VAL A 207 -1.52 23.20 0.77
CA VAL A 207 -0.46 22.89 -0.22
C VAL A 207 -0.72 23.58 -1.55
N ASN A 208 -1.96 23.50 -2.07
CA ASN A 208 -2.32 24.03 -3.39
C ASN A 208 -2.65 25.52 -3.31
N LYS A 209 -1.75 26.36 -3.83
CA LYS A 209 -1.88 27.81 -3.95
C LYS A 209 -1.98 28.27 -5.40
N ARG A 210 -2.30 27.37 -6.34
CA ARG A 210 -2.46 27.68 -7.75
C ARG A 210 -3.63 28.65 -7.98
N THR A 211 -3.47 29.48 -9.01
CA THR A 211 -4.49 30.44 -9.45
C THR A 211 -5.09 30.08 -10.82
N ASP A 212 -4.68 28.95 -11.38
CA ASP A 212 -5.23 28.40 -12.62
C ASP A 212 -6.38 27.39 -12.36
N GLU A 213 -6.81 26.68 -13.40
CA GLU A 213 -7.92 25.70 -13.35
C GLU A 213 -7.65 24.47 -12.47
N TYR A 214 -6.46 24.32 -11.92
CA TYR A 214 -6.10 23.25 -10.97
C TYR A 214 -5.99 23.73 -9.52
N GLY A 215 -6.41 24.98 -9.22
CA GLY A 215 -6.36 25.57 -7.88
C GLY A 215 -7.51 26.50 -7.56
N GLY A 216 -7.53 27.03 -6.33
CA GLY A 216 -8.59 27.90 -5.83
C GLY A 216 -9.85 27.15 -5.42
N SER A 217 -10.87 27.05 -6.28
CA SER A 217 -12.15 26.41 -5.94
C SER A 217 -12.02 24.90 -5.61
N PHE A 218 -13.02 24.36 -4.95
CA PHE A 218 -13.10 22.93 -4.66
C PHE A 218 -12.97 22.10 -5.96
N GLU A 219 -13.76 22.40 -6.95
CA GLU A 219 -13.80 21.70 -8.24
C GLU A 219 -12.45 21.72 -8.96
N ASN A 220 -11.77 22.86 -8.92
CA ASN A 220 -10.44 23.01 -9.50
C ASN A 220 -9.38 22.17 -8.77
N ARG A 221 -9.43 22.14 -7.44
CA ARG A 221 -8.49 21.33 -6.65
C ARG A 221 -8.66 19.83 -6.89
N TYR A 222 -9.87 19.36 -7.14
CA TYR A 222 -10.17 17.94 -7.43
C TYR A 222 -10.12 17.62 -8.94
N ARG A 223 -9.91 18.62 -9.81
CA ARG A 223 -9.91 18.47 -11.28
C ARG A 223 -8.93 17.41 -11.77
N PHE A 224 -7.71 17.39 -11.27
CA PHE A 224 -6.69 16.43 -11.70
C PHE A 224 -7.15 14.99 -11.48
N ALA A 225 -7.66 14.66 -10.31
CA ALA A 225 -8.18 13.33 -10.01
C ALA A 225 -9.39 12.96 -10.88
N THR A 226 -10.30 13.91 -11.15
CA THR A 226 -11.48 13.67 -11.99
C THR A 226 -11.13 13.52 -13.47
N GLU A 227 -10.16 14.26 -13.98
CA GLU A 227 -9.69 14.14 -15.36
C GLU A 227 -8.98 12.80 -15.60
N ILE A 228 -8.25 12.26 -14.62
CA ILE A 228 -7.63 10.94 -14.69
C ILE A 228 -8.69 9.84 -14.86
N VAL A 229 -9.71 9.79 -14.01
CA VAL A 229 -10.73 8.73 -14.12
C VAL A 229 -11.51 8.85 -15.42
N LYS A 230 -11.84 10.07 -15.87
CA LYS A 230 -12.52 10.29 -17.16
C LYS A 230 -11.66 9.83 -18.33
N ALA A 231 -10.36 10.11 -18.32
CA ALA A 231 -9.42 9.64 -19.35
C ALA A 231 -9.32 8.11 -19.37
N ILE A 232 -9.21 7.45 -18.21
CA ILE A 232 -9.19 6.00 -18.11
C ILE A 232 -10.51 5.40 -18.63
N LYS A 233 -11.66 5.93 -18.21
CA LYS A 233 -12.98 5.44 -18.69
C LYS A 233 -13.17 5.65 -20.20
N LYS A 234 -12.59 6.68 -20.77
CA LYS A 234 -12.60 6.92 -22.23
C LYS A 234 -11.78 5.84 -22.97
N GLU A 235 -10.58 5.53 -22.48
CA GLU A 235 -9.68 4.56 -23.13
C GLU A 235 -10.06 3.11 -22.85
N CYS A 236 -10.48 2.79 -21.64
CA CYS A 236 -10.77 1.44 -21.19
C CYS A 236 -12.24 1.05 -21.29
N GLY A 237 -13.15 2.00 -21.57
CA GLY A 237 -14.59 1.79 -21.52
C GLY A 237 -15.17 2.02 -20.13
N LYS A 238 -16.46 2.38 -20.08
CA LYS A 238 -17.18 2.75 -18.84
C LYS A 238 -17.22 1.63 -17.80
N ASP A 239 -17.21 0.38 -18.26
CA ASP A 239 -17.35 -0.81 -17.42
C ASP A 239 -16.02 -1.27 -16.80
N PHE A 240 -14.88 -0.71 -17.21
CA PHE A 240 -13.60 -1.06 -16.61
C PHE A 240 -13.49 -0.45 -15.22
N PRO A 241 -13.33 -1.26 -14.15
CA PRO A 241 -13.33 -0.76 -12.79
C PRO A 241 -12.15 0.17 -12.50
N VAL A 242 -12.46 1.33 -11.91
CA VAL A 242 -11.47 2.30 -11.43
C VAL A 242 -11.77 2.64 -9.98
N SER A 243 -10.99 2.11 -9.07
CA SER A 243 -11.09 2.48 -7.66
C SER A 243 -10.20 3.68 -7.31
N LEU A 244 -10.48 4.29 -6.18
CA LEU A 244 -9.74 5.42 -5.65
C LEU A 244 -9.20 5.09 -4.26
N ARG A 245 -7.89 5.24 -4.04
CA ARG A 245 -7.34 5.29 -2.68
C ARG A 245 -7.64 6.65 -2.09
N TYR A 246 -8.31 6.70 -0.92
CA TYR A 246 -8.92 7.89 -0.38
C TYR A 246 -8.62 8.07 1.12
N SER A 247 -7.99 9.21 1.50
CA SER A 247 -7.92 9.63 2.90
C SER A 247 -9.16 10.43 3.26
N VAL A 248 -9.94 9.93 4.22
CA VAL A 248 -11.17 10.59 4.66
C VAL A 248 -10.86 11.92 5.32
N VAL A 249 -10.04 11.92 6.37
CA VAL A 249 -9.56 13.13 7.05
C VAL A 249 -8.05 13.17 7.00
N SER A 250 -7.49 14.34 6.69
CA SER A 250 -6.03 14.51 6.54
C SER A 250 -5.26 14.38 7.84
N LYS A 251 -5.91 14.62 8.99
CA LYS A 251 -5.32 14.55 10.35
C LYS A 251 -4.06 15.42 10.48
N THR A 252 -4.06 16.63 9.89
CA THR A 252 -2.86 17.48 9.82
C THR A 252 -3.12 18.91 10.32
N LYS A 253 -2.14 19.44 11.06
CA LYS A 253 -2.12 20.82 11.59
C LYS A 253 -1.28 21.74 10.73
N GLY A 254 -0.52 21.21 9.77
CA GLY A 254 0.40 21.92 8.91
C GLY A 254 1.47 21.04 8.32
N PHE A 255 2.43 21.65 7.63
CA PHE A 255 3.58 20.92 7.10
C PHE A 255 4.36 20.22 8.24
N ARG A 256 4.55 18.91 8.12
CA ARG A 256 5.26 18.05 9.10
C ARG A 256 4.59 17.98 10.49
N GLN A 257 3.32 18.36 10.60
CA GLN A 257 2.59 18.43 11.86
C GLN A 257 1.29 17.63 11.77
N GLY A 258 1.35 16.36 12.13
CA GLY A 258 0.18 15.51 12.22
C GLY A 258 -0.53 15.63 13.57
N ALA A 259 -1.84 15.38 13.59
CA ALA A 259 -2.64 15.31 14.81
C ALA A 259 -2.61 13.90 15.41
N LEU A 260 -2.44 13.81 16.72
CA LEU A 260 -2.47 12.55 17.46
C LEU A 260 -3.91 12.09 17.76
N PRO A 261 -4.14 10.80 18.03
CA PRO A 261 -5.44 10.33 18.50
C PRO A 261 -5.89 11.05 19.78
N GLY A 262 -7.11 11.61 19.76
CA GLY A 262 -7.68 12.33 20.90
C GLY A 262 -7.17 13.76 21.09
N GLU A 263 -6.29 14.24 20.21
CA GLU A 263 -5.82 15.64 20.25
C GLU A 263 -6.90 16.57 19.70
N GLU A 264 -7.15 17.69 20.38
CA GLU A 264 -7.93 18.80 19.84
C GLU A 264 -7.04 19.66 18.94
N TYR A 265 -7.45 19.85 17.67
CA TYR A 265 -6.65 20.61 16.70
C TYR A 265 -7.56 21.23 15.63
N THR A 266 -7.00 22.17 14.89
CA THR A 266 -7.63 22.70 13.67
C THR A 266 -7.08 21.96 12.46
N GLU A 267 -7.95 21.27 11.72
CA GLU A 267 -7.60 20.61 10.45
C GLU A 267 -7.29 21.65 9.37
N VAL A 268 -6.10 21.59 8.78
CA VAL A 268 -5.72 22.49 7.67
C VAL A 268 -5.78 21.80 6.31
N GLY A 269 -5.89 20.48 6.31
CA GLY A 269 -6.06 19.66 5.11
C GLY A 269 -7.53 19.48 4.72
N ARG A 270 -7.93 18.23 4.49
CA ARG A 270 -9.32 17.84 4.25
C ARG A 270 -9.95 17.45 5.58
N ASP A 271 -10.95 18.18 6.00
CA ASP A 271 -11.83 17.85 7.12
C ASP A 271 -12.99 16.93 6.68
N MET A 272 -13.87 16.57 7.60
CA MET A 272 -14.98 15.67 7.30
C MET A 272 -15.99 16.31 6.34
N GLU A 273 -16.30 17.59 6.50
CA GLU A 273 -17.25 18.32 5.65
C GLU A 273 -16.78 18.35 4.17
N GLU A 274 -15.51 18.69 3.95
CA GLU A 274 -14.94 18.64 2.60
C GLU A 274 -14.88 17.19 2.09
N SER A 275 -14.67 16.20 2.97
CA SER A 275 -14.59 14.79 2.60
C SER A 275 -15.92 14.22 2.12
N GLU A 276 -17.03 14.55 2.77
CA GLU A 276 -18.39 14.19 2.35
C GLU A 276 -18.66 14.66 0.92
N LYS A 277 -18.43 15.94 0.67
CA LYS A 277 -18.57 16.55 -0.66
C LYS A 277 -17.64 15.89 -1.68
N ALA A 278 -16.38 15.63 -1.30
CA ALA A 278 -15.37 15.07 -2.19
C ALA A 278 -15.67 13.62 -2.56
N ALA A 279 -16.10 12.79 -1.63
CA ALA A 279 -16.46 11.40 -1.89
C ALA A 279 -17.57 11.30 -2.94
N LYS A 280 -18.64 12.07 -2.79
CA LYS A 280 -19.74 12.14 -3.77
C LYS A 280 -19.28 12.68 -5.11
N TYR A 281 -18.51 13.77 -5.12
CA TYR A 281 -17.98 14.39 -6.35
C TYR A 281 -17.08 13.45 -7.15
N LEU A 282 -16.26 12.65 -6.48
CA LEU A 282 -15.37 11.67 -7.10
C LEU A 282 -16.13 10.45 -7.62
N GLN A 283 -17.15 9.97 -6.90
CA GLN A 283 -18.08 8.97 -7.41
C GLN A 283 -18.72 9.45 -8.71
N ASP A 284 -19.28 10.67 -8.72
CA ASP A 284 -19.98 11.25 -9.88
C ASP A 284 -19.04 11.50 -11.08
N ALA A 285 -17.72 11.65 -10.81
CA ALA A 285 -16.70 11.74 -11.84
C ALA A 285 -16.40 10.38 -12.53
N GLY A 286 -16.76 9.24 -11.90
CA GLY A 286 -16.65 7.91 -12.49
C GLY A 286 -15.80 6.90 -11.74
N TYR A 287 -15.42 7.15 -10.49
CA TYR A 287 -14.80 6.13 -9.64
C TYR A 287 -15.85 5.10 -9.20
N ASP A 288 -15.46 3.83 -9.14
CA ASP A 288 -16.34 2.69 -8.86
C ASP A 288 -16.20 2.13 -7.43
N MET A 289 -15.20 2.57 -6.67
CA MET A 289 -14.95 2.17 -5.28
C MET A 289 -14.06 3.19 -4.59
N LEU A 290 -14.29 3.42 -3.31
CA LEU A 290 -13.37 4.13 -2.41
C LEU A 290 -12.67 3.14 -1.48
N ASN A 291 -11.33 3.13 -1.51
CA ASN A 291 -10.48 2.37 -0.59
C ASN A 291 -9.91 3.34 0.45
N CYS A 292 -10.50 3.36 1.64
CA CYS A 292 -10.43 4.44 2.60
C CYS A 292 -9.53 4.15 3.81
N ASP A 293 -8.87 5.19 4.27
CA ASP A 293 -8.26 5.35 5.59
C ASP A 293 -8.18 6.84 5.96
N ASN A 294 -7.29 7.23 6.87
CA ASN A 294 -7.03 8.63 7.26
C ASN A 294 -5.55 8.98 7.10
N GLY A 295 -5.26 10.26 7.17
CA GLY A 295 -3.92 10.79 7.31
C GLY A 295 -3.30 11.29 6.01
N THR A 296 -2.14 11.92 6.20
CA THR A 296 -1.24 12.39 5.14
C THR A 296 0.19 11.97 5.48
N TYR A 297 1.18 12.23 4.61
CA TYR A 297 2.59 12.04 4.96
C TYR A 297 3.03 12.87 6.19
N ASP A 298 2.34 13.95 6.46
CA ASP A 298 2.60 14.75 7.66
C ASP A 298 1.98 14.11 8.93
N ALA A 299 1.02 13.17 8.76
CA ALA A 299 0.32 12.39 9.79
C ALA A 299 0.23 10.89 9.44
N TRP A 300 1.28 10.32 8.87
CA TRP A 300 1.29 8.99 8.25
C TRP A 300 1.00 7.80 9.18
N TYR A 301 1.10 8.00 10.51
CA TYR A 301 0.72 6.98 11.49
C TYR A 301 -0.79 6.67 11.53
N TRP A 302 -1.62 7.45 10.83
CA TRP A 302 -3.02 7.11 10.59
C TRP A 302 -3.20 6.15 9.41
N ALA A 303 -2.46 6.36 8.31
CA ALA A 303 -2.47 5.46 7.16
C ALA A 303 -1.66 4.18 7.39
N HIS A 304 -0.59 4.27 8.21
CA HIS A 304 0.27 3.14 8.59
C HIS A 304 0.27 2.90 10.11
N PRO A 305 -0.86 2.53 10.72
CA PRO A 305 -1.02 2.57 12.17
C PRO A 305 -0.02 1.65 12.89
N PRO A 306 0.88 2.21 13.75
CA PRO A 306 1.79 1.44 14.57
C PRO A 306 1.09 0.83 15.78
N ILE A 307 1.86 0.14 16.65
CA ILE A 307 1.33 -0.60 17.80
C ILE A 307 0.55 0.28 18.78
N TYR A 308 0.90 1.54 18.93
CA TYR A 308 0.24 2.47 19.85
C TYR A 308 -1.05 3.12 19.30
N MET A 309 -1.39 2.92 18.03
CA MET A 309 -2.70 3.27 17.48
C MET A 309 -3.72 2.19 17.88
N SER A 310 -4.98 2.58 18.09
CA SER A 310 -6.05 1.61 18.36
C SER A 310 -6.33 0.70 17.16
N GLU A 311 -6.85 -0.47 17.42
CA GLU A 311 -7.47 -1.29 16.37
C GLU A 311 -8.64 -0.53 15.75
N ASN A 312 -8.86 -0.78 14.45
CA ASN A 312 -9.93 -0.15 13.68
C ASN A 312 -9.91 1.39 13.71
N CYS A 313 -8.70 2.01 13.86
CA CYS A 313 -8.54 3.43 14.14
C CYS A 313 -9.16 4.37 13.08
N ASN A 314 -9.38 3.88 11.86
CA ASN A 314 -10.00 4.66 10.78
C ASN A 314 -11.49 4.34 10.56
N LEU A 315 -12.01 3.29 11.21
CA LEU A 315 -13.32 2.72 10.88
C LEU A 315 -14.46 3.72 11.02
N LYS A 316 -14.51 4.46 12.13
CA LYS A 316 -15.59 5.42 12.40
C LYS A 316 -15.71 6.49 11.29
N ASP A 317 -14.59 7.04 10.84
CA ASP A 317 -14.57 8.07 9.80
C ASP A 317 -14.98 7.47 8.43
N VAL A 318 -14.58 6.23 8.17
CA VAL A 318 -14.91 5.52 6.93
C VAL A 318 -16.38 5.09 6.89
N GLU A 319 -16.94 4.59 8.00
CA GLU A 319 -18.38 4.30 8.13
C GLU A 319 -19.24 5.53 7.83
N HIS A 320 -18.79 6.70 8.33
CA HIS A 320 -19.49 7.95 8.06
C HIS A 320 -19.48 8.30 6.56
N ILE A 321 -18.35 8.18 5.88
CA ILE A 321 -18.26 8.46 4.42
C ILE A 321 -19.10 7.50 3.60
N ARG A 322 -19.30 6.25 4.05
CA ARG A 322 -20.18 5.29 3.37
C ARG A 322 -21.63 5.81 3.19
N GLU A 323 -22.08 6.67 4.08
CA GLU A 323 -23.44 7.25 4.02
C GLU A 323 -23.62 8.25 2.86
N PHE A 324 -22.53 8.78 2.30
CA PHE A 324 -22.55 9.82 1.25
C PHE A 324 -22.33 9.28 -0.17
N VAL A 325 -22.07 7.98 -0.31
CA VAL A 325 -21.78 7.37 -1.61
C VAL A 325 -22.58 6.10 -1.85
N ASP A 326 -22.86 5.81 -3.13
CA ASP A 326 -23.55 4.59 -3.56
C ASP A 326 -22.59 3.49 -3.99
N ILE A 327 -21.31 3.86 -4.28
CA ILE A 327 -20.26 2.93 -4.66
C ILE A 327 -19.67 2.24 -3.43
N PRO A 328 -19.11 1.02 -3.58
CA PRO A 328 -18.51 0.30 -2.46
C PRO A 328 -17.40 1.08 -1.75
N VAL A 329 -17.35 0.91 -0.42
CA VAL A 329 -16.33 1.50 0.46
C VAL A 329 -15.58 0.39 1.19
N VAL A 330 -14.26 0.39 1.07
CA VAL A 330 -13.34 -0.48 1.81
C VAL A 330 -12.66 0.32 2.90
N CYS A 331 -12.61 -0.23 4.11
CA CYS A 331 -11.86 0.37 5.23
C CYS A 331 -10.53 -0.33 5.47
N ALA A 332 -9.45 0.44 5.61
CA ALA A 332 -8.13 -0.05 6.01
C ALA A 332 -7.61 0.69 7.26
N GLY A 333 -6.73 0.03 8.03
CA GLY A 333 -6.11 0.61 9.22
C GLY A 333 -6.29 -0.24 10.47
N ARG A 334 -5.42 -1.25 10.66
CA ARG A 334 -5.48 -2.20 11.78
C ARG A 334 -6.86 -2.86 11.96
N MET A 335 -7.51 -3.19 10.83
CA MET A 335 -8.81 -3.85 10.87
C MET A 335 -8.74 -5.19 11.59
N ASP A 336 -9.62 -5.36 12.59
CA ASP A 336 -9.93 -6.66 13.18
C ASP A 336 -10.98 -7.38 12.33
N PRO A 337 -10.80 -8.68 11.99
CA PRO A 337 -11.73 -9.41 11.14
C PRO A 337 -13.16 -9.48 11.69
N PHE A 338 -13.36 -9.61 13.00
CA PHE A 338 -14.69 -9.69 13.60
C PHE A 338 -15.42 -8.36 13.55
N THR A 339 -14.72 -7.26 13.86
CA THR A 339 -15.25 -5.90 13.73
C THR A 339 -15.59 -5.58 12.27
N ALA A 340 -14.72 -5.94 11.34
CA ALA A 340 -14.95 -5.77 9.91
C ALA A 340 -16.20 -6.54 9.44
N ALA A 341 -16.35 -7.80 9.87
CA ALA A 341 -17.53 -8.61 9.56
C ALA A 341 -18.83 -8.00 10.10
N ALA A 342 -18.80 -7.45 11.32
CA ALA A 342 -19.95 -6.76 11.91
C ALA A 342 -20.33 -5.52 11.11
N SER A 343 -19.37 -4.63 10.79
CA SER A 343 -19.62 -3.42 9.99
C SER A 343 -20.12 -3.74 8.57
N ILE A 344 -19.61 -4.81 7.95
CA ILE A 344 -20.13 -5.29 6.66
C ILE A 344 -21.57 -5.78 6.77
N LYS A 345 -21.89 -6.56 7.81
CA LYS A 345 -23.25 -7.06 8.06
C LYS A 345 -24.25 -5.92 8.26
N GLU A 346 -23.81 -4.85 8.89
CA GLU A 346 -24.61 -3.64 9.14
C GLU A 346 -24.68 -2.69 7.91
N GLY A 347 -23.95 -3.00 6.82
CA GLY A 347 -23.90 -2.16 5.62
C GLY A 347 -23.10 -0.86 5.78
N LYS A 348 -22.28 -0.76 6.82
CA LYS A 348 -21.48 0.42 7.13
C LYS A 348 -20.18 0.51 6.32
N ILE A 349 -19.67 -0.64 5.86
CA ILE A 349 -18.59 -0.78 4.88
C ILE A 349 -18.92 -1.95 3.95
N ASP A 350 -18.27 -2.02 2.79
CA ASP A 350 -18.50 -3.09 1.81
C ASP A 350 -17.37 -4.11 1.77
N GLY A 351 -16.18 -3.74 2.21
CA GLY A 351 -15.02 -4.62 2.28
C GLY A 351 -14.00 -4.16 3.31
N ALA A 352 -13.10 -5.05 3.68
CA ALA A 352 -12.06 -4.78 4.67
C ALA A 352 -10.66 -4.95 4.08
N GLY A 353 -9.85 -3.90 4.23
CA GLY A 353 -8.47 -3.83 3.77
C GLY A 353 -7.48 -4.35 4.82
N PHE A 354 -6.77 -5.41 4.46
CA PHE A 354 -5.70 -5.99 5.26
C PHE A 354 -4.39 -5.90 4.47
N ALA A 355 -3.32 -5.46 5.11
CA ALA A 355 -2.00 -5.37 4.49
C ALA A 355 -0.98 -6.25 5.23
N ARG A 356 -0.53 -5.82 6.40
CA ARG A 356 0.50 -6.50 7.19
C ARG A 356 0.15 -7.92 7.65
N PRO A 357 -1.12 -8.28 7.92
CA PRO A 357 -1.49 -9.67 8.17
C PRO A 357 -1.04 -10.62 7.06
N PHE A 358 -1.19 -10.23 5.78
CA PHE A 358 -0.71 -11.02 4.65
C PHE A 358 0.82 -11.12 4.56
N LEU A 359 1.57 -10.13 5.05
CA LEU A 359 3.03 -10.24 5.15
C LEU A 359 3.43 -11.23 6.23
N ALA A 360 2.75 -11.21 7.36
CA ALA A 360 3.03 -12.11 8.48
C ALA A 360 2.62 -13.55 8.14
N ASP A 361 1.49 -13.71 7.47
CA ASP A 361 0.94 -15.02 7.10
C ASP A 361 0.08 -14.93 5.82
N GLN A 362 0.59 -15.38 4.69
CA GLN A 362 -0.17 -15.37 3.43
C GLN A 362 -1.40 -16.30 3.49
N GLU A 363 -1.44 -17.26 4.42
CA GLU A 363 -2.48 -18.28 4.55
C GLU A 363 -3.53 -17.94 5.61
N TRP A 364 -3.44 -16.76 6.26
CA TRP A 364 -4.28 -16.42 7.41
C TRP A 364 -5.79 -16.53 7.12
N VAL A 365 -6.23 -16.16 5.90
CA VAL A 365 -7.65 -16.23 5.49
C VAL A 365 -8.10 -17.67 5.39
N THR A 366 -7.30 -18.54 4.75
CA THR A 366 -7.57 -19.98 4.65
C THR A 366 -7.64 -20.61 6.04
N LYS A 367 -6.72 -20.27 6.94
CA LYS A 367 -6.70 -20.76 8.32
C LYS A 367 -7.95 -20.35 9.10
N LEU A 368 -8.45 -19.11 8.92
CA LEU A 368 -9.73 -18.70 9.50
C LEU A 368 -10.91 -19.53 8.94
N MET A 369 -10.95 -19.76 7.62
CA MET A 369 -11.99 -20.57 6.98
C MET A 369 -11.99 -22.03 7.46
N GLU A 370 -10.81 -22.57 7.74
CA GLU A 370 -10.62 -23.94 8.20
C GLU A 370 -10.74 -24.10 9.72
N ASP A 371 -11.13 -23.04 10.45
CA ASP A 371 -11.28 -23.05 11.91
C ASP A 371 -9.98 -23.34 12.66
N ARG A 372 -8.86 -22.80 12.18
CA ARG A 372 -7.51 -22.94 12.75
C ARG A 372 -6.87 -21.57 13.08
N PRO A 373 -7.56 -20.70 13.86
CA PRO A 373 -7.03 -19.38 14.17
C PRO A 373 -5.72 -19.42 14.96
N GLU A 374 -5.48 -20.45 15.74
CA GLU A 374 -4.24 -20.67 16.51
C GLU A 374 -3.01 -20.93 15.63
N ASP A 375 -3.21 -21.38 14.40
CA ASP A 375 -2.13 -21.58 13.42
C ASP A 375 -1.73 -20.27 12.70
N ILE A 376 -2.49 -19.19 12.88
CA ILE A 376 -2.21 -17.92 12.24
C ILE A 376 -0.98 -17.27 12.89
N ARG A 377 0.00 -16.90 12.08
CA ARG A 377 1.13 -16.07 12.49
C ARG A 377 0.70 -14.61 12.53
N PRO A 378 0.47 -13.99 13.70
CA PRO A 378 -0.06 -12.64 13.77
C PRO A 378 1.00 -11.60 13.38
N CYS A 379 0.56 -10.49 12.81
CA CYS A 379 1.39 -9.30 12.67
C CYS A 379 1.62 -8.68 14.05
N ILE A 380 2.88 -8.55 14.46
CA ILE A 380 3.25 -7.97 15.76
C ILE A 380 3.38 -6.43 15.73
N LEU A 381 2.97 -5.78 14.67
CA LEU A 381 2.92 -4.32 14.48
C LEU A 381 4.27 -3.59 14.66
N CYS A 382 5.38 -4.29 14.48
CA CYS A 382 6.74 -3.78 14.72
C CYS A 382 7.23 -2.80 13.65
N HIS A 383 6.63 -2.76 12.46
CA HIS A 383 7.05 -1.97 11.28
C HIS A 383 8.50 -2.23 10.80
N ASN A 384 9.18 -3.22 11.34
CA ASN A 384 10.62 -3.41 11.12
C ASN A 384 10.95 -3.94 9.72
N GLY A 385 10.42 -5.11 9.35
CA GLY A 385 10.71 -5.74 8.05
C GLY A 385 9.87 -5.20 6.88
N CYS A 386 8.71 -4.63 7.13
CA CYS A 386 7.83 -4.06 6.11
C CYS A 386 8.11 -2.59 5.88
N PHE A 387 7.60 -1.73 6.75
CA PHE A 387 7.67 -0.28 6.57
C PHE A 387 9.11 0.26 6.55
N ASN A 388 9.99 -0.28 7.42
CA ASN A 388 11.38 0.17 7.48
C ASN A 388 12.17 -0.20 6.23
N MET A 389 11.85 -1.35 5.60
CA MET A 389 12.57 -1.83 4.41
C MET A 389 12.09 -1.17 3.11
N CYS A 390 10.86 -0.67 3.04
CA CYS A 390 10.29 -0.10 1.83
C CYS A 390 10.06 1.42 1.90
N HIS A 391 10.40 2.06 3.01
CA HIS A 391 10.30 3.51 3.17
C HIS A 391 11.60 4.09 3.73
N TYR A 392 12.26 4.90 2.93
CA TYR A 392 13.32 5.76 3.42
C TYR A 392 12.74 6.92 4.22
N LYS A 393 13.20 7.15 5.44
CA LYS A 393 12.64 8.15 6.38
C LYS A 393 13.42 9.46 6.41
N GLY A 394 14.42 9.57 5.57
CA GLY A 394 15.24 10.77 5.48
C GLY A 394 16.36 10.87 6.51
N VAL A 395 17.19 11.88 6.34
CA VAL A 395 18.37 12.17 7.16
C VAL A 395 18.11 12.12 8.67
N PRO A 396 16.98 12.64 9.21
CA PRO A 396 16.79 12.64 10.66
C PRO A 396 16.71 11.27 11.32
N ASN A 397 16.56 10.20 10.53
CA ASN A 397 16.36 8.84 11.06
C ASN A 397 17.59 7.94 10.83
N ASP A 398 18.71 8.46 10.37
CA ASP A 398 19.96 7.72 10.10
C ASP A 398 19.77 6.42 9.28
N GLN A 399 18.76 6.40 8.41
CA GLN A 399 18.44 5.22 7.62
C GLN A 399 19.23 5.22 6.31
N ASP A 400 19.90 4.11 6.01
CA ASP A 400 20.57 3.92 4.72
C ASP A 400 19.50 3.83 3.59
N LEU A 401 19.78 4.51 2.47
CA LEU A 401 18.93 4.43 1.28
C LEU A 401 18.82 2.98 0.76
N LEU A 402 19.89 2.19 0.87
CA LEU A 402 19.90 0.80 0.44
C LEU A 402 18.89 -0.08 1.19
N ASP A 403 18.54 0.25 2.44
CA ASP A 403 17.50 -0.45 3.19
C ASP A 403 16.11 -0.30 2.55
N SER A 404 15.89 0.79 1.83
CA SER A 404 14.62 1.12 1.16
C SER A 404 14.53 0.58 -0.27
N LEU A 405 15.59 -0.01 -0.81
CA LEU A 405 15.63 -0.55 -2.17
C LEU A 405 15.19 -2.03 -2.27
N ASN A 406 14.63 -2.57 -1.21
CA ASN A 406 14.21 -3.96 -1.18
C ASN A 406 12.68 -4.06 -1.08
N LEU A 407 12.12 -5.13 -1.66
CA LEU A 407 10.75 -5.54 -1.38
C LEU A 407 10.55 -5.74 0.13
N ALA A 408 9.31 -5.61 0.60
CA ALA A 408 8.96 -5.78 2.00
C ALA A 408 9.45 -7.12 2.56
N ARG A 409 9.78 -7.11 3.85
CA ARG A 409 10.10 -8.30 4.65
C ARG A 409 9.18 -8.33 5.87
N CYS A 410 9.15 -9.43 6.57
CA CYS A 410 8.43 -9.53 7.83
C CYS A 410 9.34 -10.08 8.92
N ALA A 411 9.36 -9.45 10.09
CA ALA A 411 10.17 -9.88 11.22
C ALA A 411 9.78 -11.28 11.75
N VAL A 412 8.52 -11.66 11.56
CA VAL A 412 8.00 -12.97 12.00
C VAL A 412 7.84 -13.98 10.86
N ASN A 413 8.08 -13.58 9.60
CA ASN A 413 7.95 -14.48 8.45
C ASN A 413 9.11 -14.33 7.47
N PRO A 414 10.11 -15.21 7.51
CA PRO A 414 11.27 -15.14 6.62
C PRO A 414 10.93 -15.43 5.15
N GLU A 415 9.77 -16.02 4.86
CA GLU A 415 9.34 -16.35 3.49
C GLU A 415 8.79 -15.15 2.73
N THR A 416 8.41 -14.08 3.42
CA THR A 416 7.82 -12.88 2.81
C THR A 416 8.75 -12.29 1.75
N MET A 417 8.27 -12.23 0.50
CA MET A 417 9.02 -11.84 -0.71
C MET A 417 10.31 -12.65 -0.95
N GLN A 418 10.49 -13.77 -0.26
CA GLN A 418 11.66 -14.66 -0.37
C GLN A 418 11.29 -16.14 -0.38
N TRP A 419 10.08 -16.49 -0.79
CA TRP A 419 9.57 -17.85 -0.77
C TRP A 419 10.54 -18.86 -1.41
N ASN A 420 11.04 -18.57 -2.60
CA ASN A 420 11.93 -19.49 -3.31
C ASN A 420 13.23 -19.79 -2.56
N LYS A 421 13.69 -18.84 -1.73
CA LYS A 421 14.91 -18.96 -0.92
C LYS A 421 14.62 -19.68 0.42
N HIS A 422 13.50 -19.37 1.07
CA HIS A 422 13.24 -19.77 2.45
C HIS A 422 12.11 -20.81 2.62
N LYS A 423 11.44 -21.22 1.53
CA LYS A 423 10.38 -22.23 1.63
C LYS A 423 10.90 -23.51 2.28
N ILE A 424 10.11 -24.03 3.22
CA ILE A 424 10.43 -25.25 3.91
C ILE A 424 10.23 -26.44 2.95
N LYS A 425 11.31 -27.19 2.68
CA LYS A 425 11.30 -28.39 1.85
C LYS A 425 11.49 -29.62 2.73
N LYS A 426 10.69 -30.65 2.53
CA LYS A 426 10.90 -31.94 3.18
C LYS A 426 12.24 -32.53 2.72
N THR A 427 12.96 -33.13 3.66
CA THR A 427 14.20 -33.84 3.39
C THR A 427 13.94 -35.24 2.85
N SER A 428 14.81 -35.72 1.99
CA SER A 428 14.84 -37.14 1.59
C SER A 428 15.63 -38.02 2.59
N SER A 429 16.33 -37.41 3.55
CA SER A 429 17.14 -38.11 4.55
C SER A 429 16.81 -37.61 5.96
N PRO A 430 15.72 -38.10 6.57
CA PRO A 430 15.34 -37.78 7.94
C PRO A 430 16.48 -38.09 8.94
N LYS A 431 16.63 -37.21 9.92
CA LYS A 431 17.66 -37.35 10.99
C LYS A 431 17.02 -37.08 12.34
N LYS A 432 17.55 -37.73 13.38
CA LYS A 432 17.33 -37.32 14.76
C LYS A 432 18.26 -36.14 15.04
N VAL A 433 17.70 -35.06 15.55
CA VAL A 433 18.43 -33.79 15.76
C VAL A 433 18.24 -33.32 17.18
N ALA A 434 19.34 -33.23 17.94
CA ALA A 434 19.31 -32.65 19.29
C ALA A 434 19.31 -31.12 19.15
N VAL A 435 18.35 -30.47 19.79
CA VAL A 435 18.26 -29.01 19.91
C VAL A 435 18.58 -28.67 21.36
N ILE A 436 19.70 -28.02 21.60
CA ILE A 436 20.16 -27.66 22.93
C ILE A 436 19.64 -26.26 23.28
N GLY A 437 18.75 -26.21 24.28
CA GLY A 437 18.03 -25.01 24.72
C GLY A 437 16.61 -24.93 24.14
N GLY A 438 15.63 -24.83 25.05
CA GLY A 438 14.21 -24.73 24.74
C GLY A 438 13.66 -23.30 24.72
N GLY A 439 14.52 -22.29 24.56
CA GLY A 439 14.11 -20.92 24.33
C GLY A 439 13.46 -20.74 22.93
N ILE A 440 13.02 -19.51 22.60
CA ILE A 440 12.30 -19.20 21.33
C ILE A 440 13.07 -19.71 20.10
N GLY A 441 14.40 -19.50 20.05
CA GLY A 441 15.24 -19.97 18.93
C GLY A 441 15.28 -21.47 18.80
N GLY A 442 15.39 -22.20 19.92
CA GLY A 442 15.40 -23.67 19.94
C GLY A 442 14.04 -24.25 19.56
N MET A 443 12.96 -23.68 20.06
CA MET A 443 11.61 -24.10 19.70
C MET A 443 11.32 -23.89 18.21
N GLU A 444 11.71 -22.72 17.64
CA GLU A 444 11.54 -22.46 16.20
C GLU A 444 12.42 -23.41 15.36
N ALA A 445 13.65 -23.65 15.77
CA ALA A 445 14.52 -24.63 15.11
C ALA A 445 13.88 -26.02 15.10
N ALA A 446 13.35 -26.48 16.23
CA ALA A 446 12.67 -27.75 16.34
C ALA A 446 11.40 -27.81 15.45
N ARG A 447 10.59 -26.73 15.45
CA ARG A 447 9.42 -26.61 14.57
C ARG A 447 9.80 -26.76 13.10
N VAL A 448 10.80 -26.01 12.64
CA VAL A 448 11.27 -26.07 11.24
C VAL A 448 11.85 -27.43 10.90
N LEU A 449 12.63 -28.04 11.79
CA LEU A 449 13.18 -29.39 11.62
C LEU A 449 12.04 -30.42 11.45
N LYS A 450 10.98 -30.33 12.27
CA LYS A 450 9.80 -31.21 12.15
C LYS A 450 9.10 -31.02 10.82
N LEU A 451 8.87 -29.78 10.39
CA LEU A 451 8.26 -29.49 9.09
C LEU A 451 9.10 -30.00 7.91
N ARG A 452 10.42 -30.01 8.07
CA ARG A 452 11.34 -30.60 7.09
C ARG A 452 11.40 -32.12 7.14
N GLY A 453 10.71 -32.78 8.07
CA GLY A 453 10.66 -34.24 8.19
C GLY A 453 11.79 -34.85 9.03
N HIS A 454 12.52 -34.05 9.80
CA HIS A 454 13.45 -34.54 10.81
C HIS A 454 12.73 -34.88 12.12
N GLU A 455 13.43 -35.57 13.04
CA GLU A 455 12.98 -35.91 14.41
C GLU A 455 13.75 -35.01 15.42
N PRO A 456 13.29 -33.78 15.71
CA PRO A 456 13.96 -32.94 16.70
C PRO A 456 13.63 -33.41 18.13
N VAL A 457 14.64 -33.34 18.99
CA VAL A 457 14.49 -33.52 20.45
C VAL A 457 15.10 -32.27 21.11
N ILE A 458 14.30 -31.56 21.90
CA ILE A 458 14.75 -30.39 22.62
C ILE A 458 15.28 -30.84 23.99
N TYR A 459 16.50 -30.42 24.32
CA TYR A 459 17.10 -30.56 25.64
C TYR A 459 17.13 -29.21 26.33
N GLU A 460 16.35 -29.05 27.38
CA GLU A 460 16.26 -27.84 28.20
C GLU A 460 16.72 -28.14 29.63
N LYS A 461 17.47 -27.24 30.23
CA LYS A 461 17.99 -27.45 31.60
C LYS A 461 16.95 -27.18 32.69
N THR A 462 15.89 -26.42 32.35
CA THR A 462 14.77 -26.09 33.23
C THR A 462 13.55 -26.93 32.89
N ASP A 463 12.51 -26.84 33.69
CA ASP A 463 11.21 -27.51 33.47
C ASP A 463 10.27 -26.74 32.54
N LYS A 464 10.73 -25.62 31.97
CA LYS A 464 9.94 -24.71 31.14
C LYS A 464 10.59 -24.48 29.78
N LEU A 465 9.76 -24.54 28.71
CA LEU A 465 10.13 -24.08 27.38
C LEU A 465 9.74 -22.61 27.19
N GLY A 466 10.46 -21.93 26.32
CA GLY A 466 10.13 -20.56 25.91
C GLY A 466 10.48 -19.50 26.93
N GLU A 467 11.29 -19.79 27.95
CA GLU A 467 11.82 -18.74 28.81
C GLU A 467 12.57 -17.73 27.96
N ILE A 468 11.96 -16.56 27.81
CA ILE A 468 12.64 -15.38 27.27
C ILE A 468 13.79 -15.12 28.24
N GLY A 469 15.02 -15.18 27.74
CA GLY A 469 16.20 -14.91 28.54
C GLY A 469 15.96 -13.66 29.37
N ARG A 470 16.29 -13.73 30.66
CA ARG A 470 16.18 -12.57 31.55
C ARG A 470 16.92 -11.45 30.88
N ALA A 471 16.17 -10.54 30.24
CA ALA A 471 16.72 -9.27 29.83
C ALA A 471 17.21 -8.61 31.11
N HIS A 472 18.52 -8.50 31.24
CA HIS A 472 19.07 -7.63 32.26
C HIS A 472 18.65 -6.22 31.88
N VAL A 473 17.60 -5.74 32.55
CA VAL A 473 17.25 -4.33 32.58
C VAL A 473 18.26 -3.64 33.48
#